data_270253ad71fc53d5e8de6d10f595ea3c
#
_entry.id   270253ad71fc53d5e8de6d10f595ea3c
#
_cell.length_a   1.000
_cell.length_b   1.000
_cell.length_c   1.000
_cell.angle_alpha   90.00
_cell.angle_beta   90.00
_cell.angle_gamma   90.00
#
_symmetry.space_group_name_H-M   'P 1'
#
loop_
_entity.id
_entity.type
_entity.pdbx_description
1 polymer ?
#
loop_
_entity_poly.entity_id
_entity_poly.type
_entity_poly.pdbx_seq_one_letter_code
_entity_poly.pdbx_strand_id
1 'polypeptide(L)'
;MSGRAQSFGTAGAAHARLASRTVDAPWLPAGSDAEVWVGDIDSLPEPSIIVRLLLTRRSGPGPTRFFCVPSAKGLDLPTRFLDRDTERPDPSRGVARLVTAVLGPGAVTTHCVGYVRNVVPVPDADYPHPTPWAHVPVVVVDGAPEPAVDGEWVDLESARDQLSTRHWWPIVEHHLGAAGQPAERP
;
A
#
# COMPACT_ATOMS: atom_id res chain seq x y z
N MET A 1 -29.68 30.86 -8.89
CA MET A 1 -28.92 30.37 -7.71
C MET A 1 -27.97 29.31 -8.16
N SER A 2 -26.72 29.70 -8.48
CA SER A 2 -25.71 28.76 -9.00
C SER A 2 -24.99 28.09 -7.82
N GLY A 3 -25.24 26.81 -7.64
CA GLY A 3 -24.54 25.98 -6.68
C GLY A 3 -23.12 25.71 -7.18
N ARG A 4 -22.13 26.27 -6.51
CA ARG A 4 -20.71 26.02 -6.73
C ARG A 4 -20.40 24.64 -6.15
N ALA A 5 -20.13 23.68 -7.02
CA ALA A 5 -19.55 22.39 -6.62
C ALA A 5 -18.18 22.66 -6.00
N GLN A 6 -18.06 22.42 -4.70
CA GLN A 6 -16.78 22.47 -4.02
C GLN A 6 -16.01 21.20 -4.40
N SER A 7 -14.99 21.38 -5.22
CA SER A 7 -13.98 20.38 -5.47
C SER A 7 -13.16 20.22 -4.19
N PHE A 8 -13.40 19.14 -3.45
CA PHE A 8 -12.52 18.75 -2.35
C PHE A 8 -11.23 18.22 -2.97
N GLY A 9 -10.22 19.09 -3.03
CA GLY A 9 -8.89 18.74 -3.48
C GLY A 9 -8.30 17.67 -2.58
N THR A 10 -7.95 16.54 -3.16
CA THR A 10 -7.12 15.50 -2.57
C THR A 10 -5.72 16.08 -2.35
N ALA A 11 -5.45 16.59 -1.14
CA ALA A 11 -4.09 16.91 -0.73
C ALA A 11 -3.32 15.57 -0.63
N GLY A 12 -2.24 15.40 -1.39
CA GLY A 12 -1.32 14.27 -1.27
C GLY A 12 -1.01 13.46 -2.52
N ALA A 13 -1.46 13.86 -3.71
CA ALA A 13 -1.27 13.08 -4.93
C ALA A 13 -0.51 13.85 -6.03
N ALA A 14 0.65 14.41 -5.73
CA ALA A 14 1.40 15.18 -6.73
C ALA A 14 1.85 14.33 -7.95
N HIS A 15 2.03 13.01 -7.81
CA HIS A 15 2.51 12.12 -8.87
C HIS A 15 1.84 10.72 -8.90
N ALA A 16 0.76 10.51 -8.15
CA ALA A 16 0.04 9.24 -8.18
C ALA A 16 -0.86 9.11 -9.42
N ARG A 17 -0.86 7.92 -10.03
CA ARG A 17 -1.77 7.56 -11.12
C ARG A 17 -2.57 6.31 -10.79
N LEU A 18 -3.79 6.22 -11.30
CA LEU A 18 -4.61 5.02 -11.21
C LEU A 18 -3.97 3.91 -12.06
N ALA A 19 -3.59 2.81 -11.42
CA ALA A 19 -3.01 1.64 -12.09
C ALA A 19 -4.09 0.61 -12.45
N SER A 20 -5.05 0.37 -11.55
CA SER A 20 -6.16 -0.56 -11.80
C SER A 20 -7.40 -0.19 -10.98
N ARG A 21 -8.56 -0.64 -11.45
CA ARG A 21 -9.85 -0.52 -10.76
C ARG A 21 -10.61 -1.84 -10.88
N THR A 22 -11.10 -2.35 -9.77
CA THR A 22 -12.02 -3.49 -9.71
C THR A 22 -13.39 -2.92 -9.43
N VAL A 23 -14.25 -2.93 -10.44
CA VAL A 23 -15.65 -2.49 -10.33
C VAL A 23 -16.43 -3.58 -9.61
N ASP A 24 -17.40 -3.19 -8.76
CA ASP A 24 -18.20 -4.12 -7.95
C ASP A 24 -17.33 -5.14 -7.22
N ALA A 25 -16.30 -4.66 -6.50
CA ALA A 25 -15.32 -5.50 -5.84
C ALA A 25 -15.99 -6.48 -4.85
N PRO A 26 -15.89 -7.82 -5.05
CA PRO A 26 -16.70 -8.81 -4.35
C PRO A 26 -16.45 -8.92 -2.84
N TRP A 27 -15.42 -8.25 -2.33
CA TRP A 27 -15.08 -8.17 -0.89
C TRP A 27 -15.54 -6.87 -0.23
N LEU A 28 -16.21 -6.00 -0.98
CA LEU A 28 -16.78 -4.74 -0.51
C LEU A 28 -18.31 -4.81 -0.58
N PRO A 29 -19.03 -3.89 0.06
CA PRO A 29 -20.48 -3.74 -0.13
C PRO A 29 -20.86 -3.59 -1.60
N ALA A 30 -22.03 -4.06 -1.98
CA ALA A 30 -22.52 -4.00 -3.36
C ALA A 30 -22.44 -2.57 -3.95
N GLY A 31 -22.05 -2.45 -5.20
CA GLY A 31 -21.86 -1.16 -5.88
C GLY A 31 -20.61 -0.39 -5.43
N SER A 32 -19.65 -1.08 -4.80
CA SER A 32 -18.39 -0.51 -4.33
C SER A 32 -17.22 -0.97 -5.18
N ASP A 33 -16.24 -0.09 -5.34
CA ASP A 33 -15.05 -0.35 -6.15
C ASP A 33 -13.77 -0.40 -5.31
N ALA A 34 -12.76 -1.09 -5.82
CA ALA A 34 -11.42 -1.01 -5.31
C ALA A 34 -10.48 -0.44 -6.38
N GLU A 35 -9.72 0.59 -6.02
CA GLU A 35 -8.78 1.27 -6.90
C GLU A 35 -7.35 1.08 -6.39
N VAL A 36 -6.40 0.91 -7.30
CA VAL A 36 -4.98 0.85 -6.99
C VAL A 36 -4.29 2.05 -7.60
N TRP A 37 -3.66 2.84 -6.76
CA TRP A 37 -2.92 4.04 -7.14
C TRP A 37 -1.43 3.80 -6.92
N VAL A 38 -0.60 4.20 -7.89
CA VAL A 38 0.86 4.00 -7.88
C VAL A 38 1.60 5.30 -8.15
N GLY A 39 2.78 5.42 -7.58
CA GLY A 39 3.67 6.58 -7.70
C GLY A 39 4.07 7.13 -6.33
N ASP A 40 4.91 8.15 -6.34
CA ASP A 40 5.36 8.80 -5.12
C ASP A 40 4.22 9.63 -4.50
N ILE A 41 3.95 9.37 -3.23
CA ILE A 41 2.88 10.00 -2.47
C ILE A 41 3.52 10.81 -1.35
N ASP A 42 3.36 12.13 -1.38
CA ASP A 42 4.00 13.05 -0.43
C ASP A 42 3.52 12.85 1.02
N SER A 43 2.27 12.42 1.18
CA SER A 43 1.69 12.16 2.50
C SER A 43 0.81 10.92 2.48
N LEU A 44 0.76 10.20 3.60
CA LEU A 44 -0.10 9.02 3.72
C LEU A 44 -1.57 9.42 3.52
N PRO A 45 -2.33 8.70 2.67
CA PRO A 45 -3.73 9.02 2.42
C PRO A 45 -4.60 8.77 3.65
N GLU A 46 -5.56 9.64 3.87
CA GLU A 46 -6.52 9.53 4.97
C GLU A 46 -7.96 9.46 4.45
N PRO A 47 -8.84 8.76 5.15
CA PRO A 47 -8.57 7.86 6.27
C PRO A 47 -7.91 6.56 5.84
N SER A 48 -6.87 6.13 6.56
CA SER A 48 -6.23 4.83 6.36
C SER A 48 -6.74 3.82 7.38
N ILE A 49 -6.89 2.55 6.95
CA ILE A 49 -7.39 1.45 7.78
C ILE A 49 -6.36 0.36 8.02
N ILE A 50 -5.40 0.26 7.12
CA ILE A 50 -4.30 -0.71 7.13
C ILE A 50 -3.07 0.03 6.59
N VAL A 51 -1.89 -0.32 7.06
CA VAL A 51 -0.61 0.05 6.46
C VAL A 51 0.17 -1.20 6.09
N ARG A 52 0.89 -1.16 4.96
CA ARG A 52 1.72 -2.25 4.46
C ARG A 52 3.15 -1.78 4.27
N LEU A 53 4.10 -2.68 4.53
CA LEU A 53 5.53 -2.40 4.41
C LEU A 53 6.09 -3.20 3.23
N LEU A 54 6.74 -2.51 2.30
CA LEU A 54 7.48 -3.08 1.20
C LEU A 54 8.97 -2.94 1.49
N LEU A 55 9.62 -4.04 1.82
CA LEU A 55 11.07 -4.11 1.91
C LEU A 55 11.61 -4.64 0.60
N THR A 56 12.62 -3.99 0.06
CA THR A 56 13.26 -4.40 -1.20
C THR A 56 14.75 -4.58 -1.00
N ARG A 57 15.34 -5.56 -1.70
CA ARG A 57 16.79 -5.70 -1.78
C ARG A 57 17.23 -6.14 -3.16
N ARG A 58 18.40 -5.69 -3.55
CA ARG A 58 19.08 -6.14 -4.76
C ARG A 58 20.40 -6.77 -4.38
N SER A 59 20.59 -8.04 -4.70
CA SER A 59 21.82 -8.78 -4.45
C SER A 59 22.51 -9.05 -5.78
N GLY A 60 23.55 -8.26 -6.11
CA GLY A 60 24.31 -8.41 -7.34
C GLY A 60 23.51 -8.13 -8.62
N PRO A 61 23.82 -8.85 -9.74
CA PRO A 61 23.16 -8.62 -11.03
C PRO A 61 21.76 -9.25 -11.16
N GLY A 62 21.30 -9.95 -10.13
CA GLY A 62 19.99 -10.59 -10.12
C GLY A 62 18.80 -9.62 -10.01
N PRO A 63 17.56 -10.16 -10.06
CA PRO A 63 16.36 -9.36 -9.90
C PRO A 63 16.28 -8.73 -8.51
N THR A 64 15.63 -7.57 -8.43
CA THR A 64 15.26 -7.00 -7.15
C THR A 64 14.22 -7.89 -6.48
N ARG A 65 14.43 -8.24 -5.21
CA ARG A 65 13.51 -9.04 -4.41
C ARG A 65 12.77 -8.17 -3.42
N PHE A 66 11.59 -8.61 -3.03
CA PHE A 66 10.80 -8.00 -1.96
C PHE A 66 10.44 -9.04 -0.90
N PHE A 67 10.23 -8.56 0.32
CA PHE A 67 10.01 -9.41 1.48
C PHE A 67 8.51 -9.63 1.73
N CYS A 68 8.13 -10.89 1.92
CA CYS A 68 6.80 -11.32 2.29
C CYS A 68 6.82 -12.13 3.59
N VAL A 69 5.74 -12.08 4.32
CA VAL A 69 5.49 -12.86 5.55
C VAL A 69 4.37 -13.87 5.35
N PRO A 70 4.37 -14.99 6.06
CA PRO A 70 3.24 -15.92 6.06
C PRO A 70 1.96 -15.26 6.58
N SER A 71 0.84 -15.54 5.93
CA SER A 71 -0.50 -15.13 6.36
C SER A 71 -1.49 -16.29 6.20
N ALA A 72 -2.70 -16.15 6.74
CA ALA A 72 -3.76 -17.15 6.58
C ALA A 72 -4.15 -17.43 5.11
N LYS A 73 -3.79 -16.50 4.20
CA LYS A 73 -4.07 -16.60 2.75
C LYS A 73 -2.79 -16.82 1.92
N GLY A 74 -1.74 -17.40 2.50
CA GLY A 74 -0.41 -17.54 1.89
C GLY A 74 0.48 -16.32 2.16
N LEU A 75 1.50 -16.10 1.33
CA LEU A 75 2.40 -14.96 1.48
C LEU A 75 1.69 -13.62 1.30
N ASP A 76 2.09 -12.63 2.10
CA ASP A 76 1.58 -11.26 2.03
C ASP A 76 2.69 -10.26 2.40
N LEU A 77 2.54 -8.99 2.04
CA LEU A 77 3.40 -7.93 2.59
C LEU A 77 3.20 -7.83 4.10
N PRO A 78 4.25 -7.53 4.88
CA PRO A 78 4.08 -7.17 6.27
C PRO A 78 3.00 -6.11 6.43
N THR A 79 2.02 -6.39 7.28
CA THR A 79 0.76 -5.64 7.34
C THR A 79 0.39 -5.32 8.78
N ARG A 80 -0.12 -4.11 9.00
CA ARG A 80 -0.70 -3.71 10.27
C ARG A 80 -2.08 -3.08 10.06
N PHE A 81 -3.08 -3.62 10.75
CA PHE A 81 -4.38 -2.98 10.88
C PHE A 81 -4.27 -1.80 11.85
N LEU A 82 -4.88 -0.67 11.51
CA LEU A 82 -4.95 0.48 12.38
C LEU A 82 -6.09 0.30 13.39
N ASP A 83 -5.89 0.83 14.60
CA ASP A 83 -6.84 0.67 15.69
C ASP A 83 -8.17 1.36 15.34
N ARG A 84 -9.23 0.59 15.31
CA ARG A 84 -10.60 1.07 15.04
C ARG A 84 -11.21 1.82 16.22
N ASP A 85 -10.66 1.58 17.41
CA ASP A 85 -11.18 2.16 18.67
C ASP A 85 -10.73 3.61 18.86
N THR A 86 -9.94 4.17 17.96
CA THR A 86 -9.56 5.58 17.96
C THR A 86 -10.41 6.35 16.97
N GLU A 87 -10.91 7.49 17.36
CA GLU A 87 -11.74 8.39 16.55
C GLU A 87 -11.07 8.80 15.21
N ARG A 88 -9.74 8.79 15.20
CA ARG A 88 -8.91 8.96 13.99
C ARG A 88 -7.68 8.07 14.08
N PRO A 89 -7.63 6.94 13.35
CA PRO A 89 -6.42 6.15 13.22
C PRO A 89 -5.29 6.99 12.61
N ASP A 90 -4.14 7.04 13.29
CA ASP A 90 -2.95 7.73 12.80
C ASP A 90 -2.10 6.77 11.92
N PRO A 91 -2.08 6.95 10.59
CA PRO A 91 -1.32 6.06 9.71
C PRO A 91 0.19 6.17 9.93
N SER A 92 0.73 7.34 10.29
CA SER A 92 2.17 7.51 10.55
C SER A 92 2.61 6.71 11.77
N ARG A 93 1.80 6.72 12.83
CA ARG A 93 2.04 5.87 14.00
C ARG A 93 1.91 4.39 13.66
N GLY A 94 0.96 4.05 12.78
CA GLY A 94 0.78 2.69 12.26
C GLY A 94 2.02 2.20 11.52
N VAL A 95 2.58 3.02 10.63
CA VAL A 95 3.82 2.76 9.90
C VAL A 95 4.98 2.58 10.87
N ALA A 96 5.19 3.50 11.81
CA ALA A 96 6.28 3.41 12.79
C ALA A 96 6.22 2.10 13.60
N ARG A 97 5.04 1.69 14.05
CA ARG A 97 4.83 0.43 14.77
C ARG A 97 5.08 -0.79 13.88
N LEU A 98 4.66 -0.75 12.61
CA LEU A 98 4.89 -1.83 11.66
C LEU A 98 6.39 -1.98 11.37
N VAL A 99 7.08 -0.88 11.10
CA VAL A 99 8.54 -0.85 10.90
C VAL A 99 9.27 -1.44 12.11
N THR A 100 8.95 -0.99 13.31
CA THR A 100 9.56 -1.52 14.54
C THR A 100 9.29 -3.02 14.71
N ALA A 101 8.08 -3.49 14.40
CA ALA A 101 7.73 -4.90 14.50
C ALA A 101 8.49 -5.78 13.50
N VAL A 102 8.76 -5.26 12.30
CA VAL A 102 9.39 -6.02 11.21
C VAL A 102 10.93 -5.92 11.24
N LEU A 103 11.46 -4.75 11.56
CA LEU A 103 12.92 -4.46 11.49
C LEU A 103 13.58 -4.39 12.85
N GLY A 104 12.81 -4.39 13.94
CA GLY A 104 13.33 -4.07 15.27
C GLY A 104 13.42 -2.55 15.50
N PRO A 105 13.96 -2.14 16.67
CA PRO A 105 14.13 -0.74 16.99
C PRO A 105 15.22 -0.10 16.14
N GLY A 106 14.95 1.08 15.61
CA GLY A 106 15.89 1.87 14.80
C GLY A 106 15.17 3.01 14.08
N ALA A 107 15.93 4.02 13.67
CA ALA A 107 15.41 5.08 12.83
C ALA A 107 15.59 4.70 11.36
N VAL A 108 14.50 4.70 10.60
CA VAL A 108 14.51 4.48 9.15
C VAL A 108 13.64 5.55 8.48
N THR A 109 14.01 5.92 7.27
CA THR A 109 13.17 6.78 6.44
C THR A 109 12.20 5.91 5.66
N THR A 110 10.95 6.35 5.58
CA THR A 110 9.90 5.68 4.82
C THR A 110 9.22 6.66 3.88
N HIS A 111 8.81 6.17 2.71
CA HIS A 111 7.99 6.94 1.78
C HIS A 111 6.87 6.07 1.21
N CYS A 112 5.75 6.66 0.83
CA CYS A 112 4.60 5.96 0.29
C CYS A 112 4.74 5.85 -1.22
N VAL A 113 4.63 4.62 -1.76
CA VAL A 113 4.81 4.33 -3.20
C VAL A 113 3.51 3.96 -3.91
N GLY A 114 2.40 4.02 -3.19
CA GLY A 114 1.08 3.74 -3.70
C GLY A 114 0.11 3.35 -2.60
N TYR A 115 -1.15 3.21 -2.96
CA TYR A 115 -2.20 2.77 -2.03
C TYR A 115 -3.34 2.07 -2.76
N VAL A 116 -4.04 1.22 -2.04
CA VAL A 116 -5.35 0.73 -2.44
C VAL A 116 -6.41 1.64 -1.81
N ARG A 117 -7.41 2.04 -2.58
CA ARG A 117 -8.56 2.83 -2.11
C ARG A 117 -9.84 2.03 -2.29
N ASN A 118 -10.53 1.74 -1.20
CA ASN A 118 -11.89 1.26 -1.24
C ASN A 118 -12.82 2.46 -1.44
N VAL A 119 -13.69 2.37 -2.44
CA VAL A 119 -14.70 3.40 -2.75
C VAL A 119 -16.07 2.78 -2.46
N VAL A 120 -16.65 3.17 -1.33
CA VAL A 120 -17.90 2.61 -0.80
C VAL A 120 -18.93 3.74 -0.65
N PRO A 121 -19.68 4.05 -1.71
CA PRO A 121 -20.64 5.16 -1.69
C PRO A 121 -21.85 4.89 -0.79
N VAL A 122 -22.27 3.63 -0.72
CA VAL A 122 -23.41 3.19 0.12
C VAL A 122 -22.95 1.98 0.95
N PRO A 123 -22.53 2.20 2.22
CA PRO A 123 -22.07 1.10 3.05
C PRO A 123 -23.25 0.24 3.54
N ASP A 124 -22.98 -1.05 3.72
CA ASP A 124 -23.86 -1.93 4.51
C ASP A 124 -23.78 -1.56 5.99
N ALA A 125 -24.82 -1.93 6.77
CA ALA A 125 -24.89 -1.61 8.20
C ALA A 125 -23.67 -2.13 8.99
N ASP A 126 -23.09 -3.25 8.56
CA ASP A 126 -21.95 -3.90 9.23
C ASP A 126 -20.59 -3.52 8.62
N TYR A 127 -20.55 -2.61 7.63
CA TYR A 127 -19.28 -2.18 7.04
C TYR A 127 -18.46 -1.37 8.04
N PRO A 128 -17.29 -1.88 8.47
CA PRO A 128 -16.61 -1.36 9.65
C PRO A 128 -15.64 -0.21 9.35
N HIS A 129 -15.52 0.22 8.10
CA HIS A 129 -14.51 1.18 7.68
C HIS A 129 -15.11 2.53 7.32
N PRO A 130 -14.31 3.61 7.33
CA PRO A 130 -14.73 4.92 6.87
C PRO A 130 -15.28 4.90 5.44
N THR A 131 -16.27 5.75 5.19
CA THR A 131 -16.87 5.94 3.87
C THR A 131 -16.86 7.43 3.50
N PRO A 132 -16.92 7.78 2.23
CA PRO A 132 -16.99 6.89 1.05
C PRO A 132 -15.62 6.28 0.70
N TRP A 133 -14.55 6.62 1.40
CA TRP A 133 -13.18 6.16 1.09
C TRP A 133 -12.48 5.60 2.31
N ALA A 134 -11.73 4.54 2.08
CA ALA A 134 -10.78 3.97 3.03
C ALA A 134 -9.51 3.55 2.29
N HIS A 135 -8.34 3.84 2.84
CA HIS A 135 -7.06 3.64 2.17
C HIS A 135 -6.19 2.58 2.86
N VAL A 136 -5.39 1.92 2.04
CA VAL A 136 -4.36 0.95 2.46
C VAL A 136 -3.04 1.37 1.80
N PRO A 137 -2.28 2.29 2.38
CA PRO A 137 -0.98 2.69 1.84
C PRO A 137 0.06 1.57 1.92
N VAL A 138 0.94 1.56 0.92
CA VAL A 138 2.16 0.75 0.86
C VAL A 138 3.34 1.70 1.00
N VAL A 139 4.16 1.49 2.03
CA VAL A 139 5.36 2.28 2.30
C VAL A 139 6.61 1.45 2.06
N VAL A 140 7.64 2.09 1.53
CA VAL A 140 8.98 1.52 1.34
C VAL A 140 9.91 2.08 2.41
N VAL A 141 10.89 1.29 2.83
CA VAL A 141 11.99 1.72 3.70
C VAL A 141 13.22 1.96 2.84
N ASP A 142 13.90 3.08 3.07
CA ASP A 142 15.17 3.38 2.43
C ASP A 142 16.29 2.46 2.95
N GLY A 143 17.20 2.11 2.06
CA GLY A 143 18.23 1.10 2.34
C GLY A 143 17.68 -0.31 2.12
N ALA A 144 18.41 -1.32 2.51
CA ALA A 144 18.00 -2.72 2.41
C ALA A 144 18.11 -3.39 3.78
N PRO A 145 17.31 -2.97 4.78
CA PRO A 145 17.42 -3.50 6.12
C PRO A 145 17.01 -4.97 6.14
N GLU A 146 17.69 -5.76 6.97
CA GLU A 146 17.32 -7.15 7.21
C GLU A 146 16.10 -7.21 8.14
N PRO A 147 15.06 -7.99 7.79
CA PRO A 147 13.91 -8.19 8.66
C PRO A 147 14.31 -8.95 9.93
N ALA A 148 13.70 -8.59 11.05
CA ALA A 148 13.83 -9.27 12.34
C ALA A 148 12.72 -10.33 12.56
N VAL A 149 11.92 -10.59 11.55
CA VAL A 149 10.80 -11.55 11.55
C VAL A 149 10.98 -12.60 10.47
N ASP A 150 10.36 -13.75 10.66
CA ASP A 150 10.37 -14.83 9.66
C ASP A 150 9.58 -14.42 8.40
N GLY A 151 10.12 -14.77 7.23
CA GLY A 151 9.49 -14.50 5.95
C GLY A 151 10.39 -14.91 4.79
N GLU A 152 9.97 -14.56 3.59
CA GLU A 152 10.62 -14.96 2.36
C GLU A 152 10.93 -13.77 1.47
N TRP A 153 12.11 -13.80 0.84
CA TRP A 153 12.50 -12.87 -0.21
C TRP A 153 12.15 -13.46 -1.57
N VAL A 154 11.17 -12.87 -2.23
CA VAL A 154 10.68 -13.30 -3.54
C VAL A 154 10.94 -12.22 -4.59
N ASP A 155 11.03 -12.61 -5.86
CA ASP A 155 11.07 -11.69 -6.99
C ASP A 155 9.72 -11.69 -7.75
N LEU A 156 9.52 -10.72 -8.64
CA LEU A 156 8.26 -10.57 -9.36
C LEU A 156 7.91 -11.76 -10.24
N GLU A 157 8.91 -12.39 -10.84
CA GLU A 157 8.67 -13.51 -11.77
C GLU A 157 8.22 -14.75 -11.00
N SER A 158 9.00 -15.16 -9.99
CA SER A 158 8.70 -16.33 -9.18
C SER A 158 7.42 -16.19 -8.32
N ALA A 159 7.08 -14.99 -7.92
CA ALA A 159 5.92 -14.73 -7.06
C ALA A 159 4.61 -14.46 -7.82
N ARG A 160 4.66 -14.25 -9.14
CA ARG A 160 3.51 -13.82 -9.95
C ARG A 160 2.30 -14.73 -9.80
N ASP A 161 2.47 -16.04 -9.96
CA ASP A 161 1.36 -17.00 -9.92
C ASP A 161 0.63 -17.01 -8.57
N GLN A 162 1.37 -16.75 -7.49
CA GLN A 162 0.84 -16.77 -6.14
C GLN A 162 0.31 -15.41 -5.68
N LEU A 163 0.95 -14.31 -6.08
CA LEU A 163 0.73 -12.99 -5.49
C LEU A 163 0.06 -11.97 -6.42
N SER A 164 -0.06 -12.24 -7.72
CA SER A 164 -0.66 -11.28 -8.68
C SER A 164 -2.13 -10.94 -8.39
N THR A 165 -2.84 -11.80 -7.65
CA THR A 165 -4.22 -11.56 -7.21
C THR A 165 -4.31 -10.65 -5.98
N ARG A 166 -3.19 -10.30 -5.34
CA ARG A 166 -3.17 -9.38 -4.20
C ARG A 166 -3.40 -7.95 -4.68
N HIS A 167 -4.27 -7.21 -3.99
CA HIS A 167 -4.62 -5.85 -4.38
C HIS A 167 -3.42 -4.89 -4.45
N TRP A 168 -2.39 -5.14 -3.64
CA TRP A 168 -1.17 -4.35 -3.62
C TRP A 168 -0.18 -4.71 -4.74
N TRP A 169 -0.39 -5.82 -5.46
CA TRP A 169 0.54 -6.32 -6.47
C TRP A 169 0.92 -5.27 -7.53
N PRO A 170 -0.02 -4.50 -8.13
CA PRO A 170 0.35 -3.48 -9.10
C PRO A 170 1.26 -2.38 -8.54
N ILE A 171 1.20 -2.13 -7.22
CA ILE A 171 2.08 -1.16 -6.56
C ILE A 171 3.52 -1.70 -6.55
N VAL A 172 3.70 -2.96 -6.17
CA VAL A 172 5.01 -3.63 -6.15
C VAL A 172 5.59 -3.74 -7.56
N GLU A 173 4.79 -4.16 -8.55
CA GLU A 173 5.23 -4.20 -9.96
C GLU A 173 5.70 -2.83 -10.46
N HIS A 174 4.93 -1.79 -10.17
CA HIS A 174 5.28 -0.43 -10.57
C HIS A 174 6.59 0.03 -9.93
N HIS A 175 6.70 -0.13 -8.61
CA HIS A 175 7.88 0.30 -7.86
C HIS A 175 9.16 -0.43 -8.29
N LEU A 176 9.11 -1.76 -8.44
CA LEU A 176 10.26 -2.56 -8.85
C LEU A 176 10.58 -2.38 -10.34
N GLY A 177 9.58 -2.17 -11.20
CA GLY A 177 9.76 -1.86 -12.62
C GLY A 177 10.43 -0.52 -12.85
N ALA A 178 10.04 0.52 -12.11
CA ALA A 178 10.66 1.84 -12.16
C ALA A 178 12.12 1.81 -11.68
N ALA A 179 12.43 1.04 -10.64
CA ALA A 179 13.78 0.87 -10.12
C ALA A 179 14.73 0.10 -11.08
N GLY A 180 14.18 -0.61 -12.06
CA GLY A 180 14.94 -1.37 -13.08
C GLY A 180 15.30 -0.57 -14.32
N GLN A 181 14.70 0.59 -14.57
CA GLN A 181 15.06 1.46 -15.69
C GLN A 181 16.26 2.33 -15.32
N PRO A 182 17.39 2.26 -16.06
CA PRO A 182 18.48 3.20 -15.86
C PRO A 182 17.93 4.60 -16.14
N ALA A 183 18.19 5.54 -15.24
CA ALA A 183 17.85 6.94 -15.43
C ALA A 183 18.48 7.40 -16.77
N GLU A 184 17.66 7.65 -17.78
CA GLU A 184 18.10 8.37 -18.96
C GLU A 184 18.55 9.75 -18.47
N ARG A 185 19.87 9.96 -18.46
CA ARG A 185 20.42 11.30 -18.20
C ARG A 185 20.20 12.13 -19.46
N PRO A 186 19.71 13.35 -19.31
CA PRO A 186 19.62 14.33 -20.37
C PRO A 186 21.00 14.75 -20.88
#